data_8d30226e64a7d83d69c3b79ac1d15a32
#
_entry.id   8d30226e64a7d83d69c3b79ac1d15a32
#
_cell.length_a   1.000
_cell.length_b   1.000
_cell.length_c   1.000
_cell.angle_alpha   90.00
_cell.angle_beta   90.00
_cell.angle_gamma   90.00
#
_symmetry.space_group_name_H-M   'P 1'
#
loop_
_entity.id
_entity.type
_entity.pdbx_description
1 polymer ?
#
loop_
_entity_poly.entity_id
_entity_poly.type
_entity_poly.pdbx_seq_one_letter_code
_entity_poly.pdbx_strand_id
1 'polypeptide(L)'
;MTDLPTLEDYLNTAQRNAKSVFLDMELASGSLELNALGLPRVRSGNFAIIFKVRCSKKTYAVRCFLHMPSDLKERYKNISDTLHKGELKNANVFSDFTFLEKGIVVNGKPFPIVKMEWINGLTLGEFINKHHNDSAILTNLKNEIRNLQSYLYDKQIAHGHSQLYGAFRPIKRPLI
;
A
#
# COMPACT_ATOMS: atom_id res chain seq x y z
N MET A 1 1.87 20.91 -16.35
CA MET A 1 1.42 19.79 -15.52
C MET A 1 1.35 18.57 -16.41
N THR A 2 2.04 17.49 -16.12
CA THR A 2 1.86 16.23 -16.85
C THR A 2 0.51 15.67 -16.43
N ASP A 3 -0.44 15.58 -17.36
CA ASP A 3 -1.74 14.95 -17.10
C ASP A 3 -1.50 13.50 -16.70
N LEU A 4 -2.00 13.12 -15.54
CA LEU A 4 -1.96 11.75 -15.08
C LEU A 4 -2.93 10.89 -15.88
N PRO A 5 -2.67 9.58 -16.01
CA PRO A 5 -3.60 8.67 -16.65
C PRO A 5 -4.94 8.64 -15.91
N THR A 6 -6.01 8.46 -16.67
CA THR A 6 -7.36 8.22 -16.14
C THR A 6 -7.47 6.80 -15.57
N LEU A 7 -8.56 6.55 -14.85
CA LEU A 7 -8.90 5.19 -14.38
C LEU A 7 -8.96 4.20 -15.56
N GLU A 8 -9.55 4.61 -16.66
CA GLU A 8 -9.70 3.78 -17.86
C GLU A 8 -8.34 3.48 -18.50
N ASP A 9 -7.44 4.46 -18.60
CA ASP A 9 -6.08 4.25 -19.12
C ASP A 9 -5.32 3.19 -18.31
N TYR A 10 -5.43 3.24 -16.98
CA TYR A 10 -4.82 2.24 -16.11
C TYR A 10 -5.45 0.85 -16.28
N LEU A 11 -6.78 0.75 -16.37
CA LEU A 11 -7.48 -0.53 -16.57
C LEU A 11 -7.10 -1.16 -17.92
N ASN A 12 -7.08 -0.38 -19.00
CA ASN A 12 -6.68 -0.83 -20.32
C ASN A 12 -5.20 -1.27 -20.34
N THR A 13 -4.34 -0.54 -19.65
CA THR A 13 -2.92 -0.88 -19.51
C THR A 13 -2.75 -2.18 -18.75
N ALA A 14 -3.48 -2.38 -17.66
CA ALA A 14 -3.37 -3.54 -16.78
C ALA A 14 -3.89 -4.85 -17.42
N GLN A 15 -4.62 -4.79 -18.54
CA GLN A 15 -4.97 -5.99 -19.34
C GLN A 15 -3.78 -6.55 -20.11
N ARG A 16 -2.68 -5.80 -20.20
CA ARG A 16 -1.44 -6.27 -20.84
C ARG A 16 -0.61 -7.10 -19.86
N ASN A 17 0.40 -7.76 -20.37
CA ASN A 17 1.34 -8.51 -19.54
C ASN A 17 2.09 -7.57 -18.59
N ALA A 18 2.26 -7.95 -17.32
CA ALA A 18 2.97 -7.19 -16.30
C ALA A 18 4.38 -6.77 -16.75
N LYS A 19 5.10 -7.62 -17.50
CA LYS A 19 6.41 -7.35 -18.08
C LYS A 19 6.43 -6.11 -18.99
N SER A 20 5.35 -5.84 -19.70
CA SER A 20 5.24 -4.69 -20.60
C SER A 20 4.70 -3.43 -19.92
N VAL A 21 4.18 -3.57 -18.69
CA VAL A 21 3.50 -2.51 -17.96
C VAL A 21 4.37 -1.93 -16.86
N PHE A 22 5.09 -2.76 -16.10
CA PHE A 22 5.91 -2.30 -14.99
C PHE A 22 7.39 -2.18 -15.37
N LEU A 23 8.03 -1.10 -14.91
CA LEU A 23 9.46 -0.86 -15.08
C LEU A 23 10.30 -1.43 -13.92
N ASP A 24 9.68 -1.73 -12.78
CA ASP A 24 10.32 -2.46 -11.69
C ASP A 24 10.42 -3.94 -12.06
N MET A 25 11.62 -4.51 -12.00
CA MET A 25 11.89 -5.89 -12.44
C MET A 25 11.08 -6.94 -11.66
N GLU A 26 10.85 -6.71 -10.37
CA GLU A 26 10.09 -7.64 -9.54
C GLU A 26 8.60 -7.61 -9.91
N LEU A 27 8.01 -6.43 -10.08
CA LEU A 27 6.64 -6.27 -10.54
C LEU A 27 6.46 -6.80 -11.98
N ALA A 28 7.44 -6.55 -12.85
CA ALA A 28 7.43 -7.02 -14.23
C ALA A 28 7.44 -8.55 -14.34
N SER A 29 8.06 -9.23 -13.38
CA SER A 29 8.07 -10.70 -13.29
C SER A 29 6.81 -11.29 -12.67
N GLY A 30 5.93 -10.43 -12.12
CA GLY A 30 4.73 -10.84 -11.43
C GLY A 30 3.51 -11.01 -12.33
N SER A 31 2.37 -11.27 -11.72
CA SER A 31 1.05 -11.33 -12.35
C SER A 31 0.04 -10.51 -11.59
N LEU A 32 -0.79 -9.78 -12.32
CA LEU A 32 -1.93 -9.05 -11.77
C LEU A 32 -3.00 -10.03 -11.29
N GLU A 33 -3.63 -9.75 -10.16
CA GLU A 33 -4.80 -10.50 -9.73
C GLU A 33 -5.99 -10.16 -10.63
N LEU A 34 -6.62 -11.20 -11.18
CA LEU A 34 -7.78 -11.06 -12.07
C LEU A 34 -9.07 -11.41 -11.31
N ASN A 35 -10.18 -10.85 -11.75
CA ASN A 35 -11.52 -11.24 -11.32
C ASN A 35 -12.02 -12.47 -12.11
N ALA A 36 -13.24 -12.92 -11.84
CA ALA A 36 -13.84 -14.06 -12.51
C ALA A 36 -14.02 -13.87 -14.03
N LEU A 37 -14.01 -12.64 -14.52
CA LEU A 37 -14.12 -12.29 -15.95
C LEU A 37 -12.75 -12.15 -16.62
N GLY A 38 -11.65 -12.45 -15.93
CA GLY A 38 -10.29 -12.29 -16.45
C GLY A 38 -9.81 -10.83 -16.50
N LEU A 39 -10.53 -9.89 -15.92
CA LEU A 39 -10.13 -8.48 -15.85
C LEU A 39 -9.33 -8.22 -14.58
N PRO A 40 -8.38 -7.25 -14.60
CA PRO A 40 -7.62 -6.86 -13.43
C PRO A 40 -8.53 -6.49 -12.25
N ARG A 41 -8.32 -7.16 -11.11
CA ARG A 41 -9.02 -6.84 -9.88
C ARG A 41 -8.37 -5.62 -9.24
N VAL A 42 -9.15 -4.56 -9.09
CA VAL A 42 -8.66 -3.29 -8.59
C VAL A 42 -9.44 -2.81 -7.37
N ARG A 43 -8.79 -1.99 -6.56
CA ARG A 43 -9.45 -1.11 -5.59
C ARG A 43 -9.21 0.31 -6.05
N SER A 44 -10.27 1.09 -6.24
CA SER A 44 -10.17 2.48 -6.68
C SER A 44 -10.83 3.42 -5.69
N GLY A 45 -10.29 4.62 -5.60
CA GLY A 45 -10.84 5.76 -4.88
C GLY A 45 -10.60 7.03 -5.70
N ASN A 46 -10.94 8.19 -5.16
CA ASN A 46 -10.83 9.47 -5.87
C ASN A 46 -9.39 9.85 -6.27
N PHE A 47 -8.38 9.37 -5.54
CA PHE A 47 -7.00 9.80 -5.70
C PHE A 47 -6.08 8.75 -6.35
N ALA A 48 -6.48 7.49 -6.32
CA ALA A 48 -5.61 6.42 -6.80
C ALA A 48 -6.40 5.14 -7.13
N ILE A 49 -5.79 4.32 -7.98
CA ILE A 49 -6.16 2.93 -8.24
C ILE A 49 -5.05 2.02 -7.68
N ILE A 50 -5.45 0.89 -7.09
CA ILE A 50 -4.54 -0.07 -6.49
C ILE A 50 -4.70 -1.41 -7.20
N PHE A 51 -3.60 -1.90 -7.76
CA PHE A 51 -3.48 -3.25 -8.30
C PHE A 51 -2.84 -4.18 -7.28
N LYS A 52 -3.26 -5.43 -7.26
CA LYS A 52 -2.58 -6.50 -6.52
C LYS A 52 -1.74 -7.31 -7.49
N VAL A 53 -0.43 -7.30 -7.27
CA VAL A 53 0.55 -7.99 -8.12
C VAL A 53 1.20 -9.11 -7.32
N ARG A 54 1.07 -10.35 -7.82
CA ARG A 54 1.69 -11.53 -7.21
C ARG A 54 3.04 -11.76 -7.88
N CYS A 55 4.11 -11.66 -7.10
CA CYS A 55 5.47 -11.99 -7.51
C CYS A 55 5.92 -13.29 -6.85
N SER A 56 7.07 -13.83 -7.25
CA SER A 56 7.58 -15.11 -6.77
C SER A 56 7.75 -15.20 -5.25
N LYS A 57 8.22 -14.11 -4.63
CA LYS A 57 8.52 -14.06 -3.17
C LYS A 57 7.44 -13.36 -2.35
N LYS A 58 6.84 -12.31 -2.90
CA LYS A 58 5.88 -11.44 -2.21
C LYS A 58 4.72 -11.06 -3.11
N THR A 59 3.65 -10.65 -2.50
CA THR A 59 2.53 -9.97 -3.18
C THR A 59 2.59 -8.49 -2.86
N TYR A 60 2.36 -7.65 -3.87
CA TYR A 60 2.42 -6.20 -3.72
C TYR A 60 1.08 -5.53 -4.00
N ALA A 61 0.80 -4.47 -3.26
CA ALA A 61 -0.17 -3.45 -3.59
C ALA A 61 0.57 -2.36 -4.39
N VAL A 62 0.18 -2.18 -5.63
CA VAL A 62 0.74 -1.15 -6.52
C VAL A 62 -0.27 -0.03 -6.64
N ARG A 63 0.05 1.12 -6.03
CA ARG A 63 -0.80 2.31 -6.05
C ARG A 63 -0.38 3.20 -7.21
N CYS A 64 -1.30 3.43 -8.15
CA CYS A 64 -1.16 4.36 -9.28
C CYS A 64 -2.02 5.61 -9.01
N PHE A 65 -1.53 6.78 -9.37
CA PHE A 65 -2.16 8.05 -9.01
C PHE A 65 -3.13 8.52 -10.09
N LEU A 66 -4.37 8.83 -9.68
CA LEU A 66 -5.36 9.53 -10.52
C LEU A 66 -5.26 11.05 -10.35
N HIS A 67 -4.88 11.49 -9.14
CA HIS A 67 -4.63 12.89 -8.80
C HIS A 67 -3.34 12.98 -8.00
N MET A 68 -2.48 13.92 -8.34
CA MET A 68 -1.21 14.14 -7.67
C MET A 68 -0.98 15.64 -7.42
N PRO A 69 -1.22 16.13 -6.18
CA PRO A 69 -0.79 17.45 -5.77
C PRO A 69 0.70 17.66 -6.02
N SER A 70 1.12 18.89 -6.28
CA SER A 70 2.50 19.23 -6.68
C SER A 70 3.56 18.77 -5.66
N ASP A 71 3.22 18.76 -4.38
CA ASP A 71 4.10 18.37 -3.27
C ASP A 71 4.10 16.84 -2.98
N LEU A 72 3.18 16.09 -3.59
CA LEU A 72 2.97 14.67 -3.26
C LEU A 72 4.19 13.82 -3.61
N LYS A 73 4.86 14.12 -4.72
CA LYS A 73 6.07 13.40 -5.14
C LYS A 73 7.18 13.52 -4.10
N GLU A 74 7.45 14.74 -3.64
CA GLU A 74 8.46 15.00 -2.63
C GLU A 74 8.09 14.34 -1.30
N ARG A 75 6.83 14.43 -0.90
CA ARG A 75 6.33 13.77 0.34
C ARG A 75 6.51 12.27 0.29
N TYR A 76 6.12 11.59 -0.79
CA TYR A 76 6.30 10.13 -0.91
C TYR A 76 7.76 9.72 -0.97
N LYS A 77 8.61 10.52 -1.62
CA LYS A 77 10.05 10.28 -1.62
C LYS A 77 10.62 10.40 -0.21
N ASN A 78 10.29 11.47 0.52
CA ASN A 78 10.73 11.68 1.90
C ASN A 78 10.24 10.57 2.84
N ILE A 79 9.00 10.11 2.71
CA ILE A 79 8.46 8.96 3.47
C ILE A 79 9.27 7.69 3.14
N SER A 80 9.45 7.39 1.86
CA SER A 80 10.22 6.22 1.43
C SER A 80 11.64 6.24 1.97
N ASP A 81 12.32 7.38 1.85
CA ASP A 81 13.69 7.55 2.35
C ASP A 81 13.76 7.41 3.87
N THR A 82 12.78 7.95 4.60
CA THR A 82 12.71 7.86 6.06
C THR A 82 12.50 6.43 6.53
N LEU A 83 11.58 5.69 5.89
CA LEU A 83 11.29 4.29 6.26
C LEU A 83 12.45 3.34 5.94
N HIS A 84 13.32 3.67 4.98
CA HIS A 84 14.48 2.87 4.63
C HIS A 84 15.74 3.24 5.41
N LYS A 85 15.71 4.31 6.24
CA LYS A 85 16.84 4.77 7.04
C LYS A 85 16.66 4.45 8.53
N GLY A 86 17.78 4.16 9.20
CA GLY A 86 17.86 4.05 10.66
C GLY A 86 17.02 2.92 11.26
N GLU A 87 16.53 3.17 12.47
CA GLU A 87 15.77 2.21 13.28
C GLU A 87 14.41 1.83 12.68
N LEU A 88 13.84 2.68 11.82
CA LEU A 88 12.53 2.45 11.21
C LEU A 88 12.55 1.31 10.20
N LYS A 89 13.70 1.07 9.57
CA LYS A 89 13.88 -0.04 8.61
C LYS A 89 13.56 -1.42 9.20
N ASN A 90 13.81 -1.60 10.48
CA ASN A 90 13.62 -2.87 11.19
C ASN A 90 12.32 -2.87 12.04
N ALA A 91 11.56 -1.79 12.03
CA ALA A 91 10.32 -1.71 12.76
C ALA A 91 9.23 -2.49 12.01
N ASN A 92 8.74 -3.60 12.60
CA ASN A 92 7.63 -4.41 12.07
C ASN A 92 6.27 -3.66 12.04
N VAL A 93 6.30 -2.36 12.29
CA VAL A 93 5.12 -1.47 12.33
C VAL A 93 4.73 -0.99 10.95
N PHE A 94 5.70 -0.91 10.02
CA PHE A 94 5.47 -0.43 8.67
C PHE A 94 5.54 -1.59 7.67
N SER A 95 4.69 -1.55 6.66
CA SER A 95 4.86 -2.40 5.47
C SER A 95 5.99 -1.86 4.60
N ASP A 96 6.65 -2.74 3.84
CA ASP A 96 7.57 -2.30 2.81
C ASP A 96 6.89 -1.29 1.91
N PHE A 97 7.52 -0.14 1.74
CA PHE A 97 7.01 0.99 0.98
C PHE A 97 8.11 1.55 0.11
N THR A 98 7.89 1.64 -1.19
CA THR A 98 8.85 2.20 -2.15
C THR A 98 8.11 3.12 -3.12
N PHE A 99 8.56 4.35 -3.22
CA PHE A 99 8.11 5.28 -4.25
C PHE A 99 8.99 5.14 -5.50
N LEU A 100 8.36 4.82 -6.64
CA LEU A 100 9.01 4.68 -7.93
C LEU A 100 8.55 5.81 -8.85
N GLU A 101 9.45 6.74 -9.18
CA GLU A 101 9.13 7.89 -10.05
C GLU A 101 8.69 7.48 -11.46
N LYS A 102 9.22 6.36 -11.93
CA LYS A 102 8.91 5.73 -13.23
C LYS A 102 8.62 4.27 -12.96
N GLY A 103 7.40 3.93 -12.54
CA GLY A 103 7.07 2.57 -12.11
C GLY A 103 6.13 1.83 -13.06
N ILE A 104 5.27 2.57 -13.77
CA ILE A 104 4.29 2.00 -14.71
C ILE A 104 4.33 2.78 -16.04
N VAL A 105 4.17 2.06 -17.15
CA VAL A 105 4.05 2.64 -18.49
C VAL A 105 2.61 2.63 -18.93
N VAL A 106 2.02 3.81 -19.15
CA VAL A 106 0.64 3.98 -19.64
C VAL A 106 0.70 4.83 -20.91
N ASN A 107 0.10 4.34 -21.99
CA ASN A 107 0.10 5.01 -23.29
C ASN A 107 1.51 5.41 -23.75
N GLY A 108 2.51 4.54 -23.51
CA GLY A 108 3.91 4.75 -23.89
C GLY A 108 4.68 5.73 -23.00
N LYS A 109 4.08 6.30 -21.95
CA LYS A 109 4.72 7.22 -21.02
C LYS A 109 4.89 6.60 -19.63
N PRO A 110 6.03 6.82 -18.95
CA PRO A 110 6.24 6.35 -17.61
C PRO A 110 5.56 7.27 -16.58
N PHE A 111 4.91 6.65 -15.58
CA PHE A 111 4.25 7.34 -14.48
C PHE A 111 4.71 6.81 -13.12
N PRO A 112 4.61 7.64 -12.07
CA PRO A 112 4.99 7.24 -10.73
C PRO A 112 3.97 6.27 -10.12
N ILE A 113 4.50 5.37 -9.28
CA ILE A 113 3.71 4.46 -8.45
C ILE A 113 4.26 4.38 -7.04
N VAL A 114 3.45 3.88 -6.13
CA VAL A 114 3.92 3.38 -4.84
C VAL A 114 3.77 1.87 -4.83
N LYS A 115 4.88 1.17 -4.56
CA LYS A 115 4.94 -0.27 -4.35
C LYS A 115 4.94 -0.53 -2.86
N MET A 116 3.96 -1.28 -2.36
CA MET A 116 3.81 -1.64 -0.95
C MET A 116 3.63 -3.14 -0.83
N GLU A 117 4.09 -3.74 0.26
CA GLU A 117 3.76 -5.14 0.55
C GLU A 117 2.24 -5.30 0.73
N TRP A 118 1.66 -6.29 0.05
CA TRP A 118 0.25 -6.65 0.27
C TRP A 118 0.10 -7.37 1.59
N ILE A 119 -0.60 -6.77 2.53
CA ILE A 119 -0.89 -7.38 3.83
C ILE A 119 -2.16 -8.22 3.71
N ASN A 120 -2.03 -9.53 3.96
CA ASN A 120 -3.18 -10.39 4.10
C ASN A 120 -3.72 -10.27 5.54
N GLY A 121 -4.93 -9.76 5.68
CA GLY A 121 -5.55 -9.56 6.98
C GLY A 121 -6.93 -8.93 6.84
N LEU A 122 -7.62 -8.83 7.96
CA LEU A 122 -8.86 -8.08 8.07
C LEU A 122 -8.53 -6.59 8.21
N THR A 123 -9.38 -5.74 7.70
CA THR A 123 -9.34 -4.31 8.07
C THR A 123 -9.66 -4.18 9.57
N LEU A 124 -9.29 -3.07 10.18
CA LEU A 124 -9.61 -2.82 11.59
C LEU A 124 -11.11 -2.92 11.85
N GLY A 125 -11.95 -2.39 10.94
CA GLY A 125 -13.40 -2.47 11.04
C GLY A 125 -13.91 -3.92 10.96
N GLU A 126 -13.41 -4.72 10.01
CA GLU A 126 -13.77 -6.15 9.89
C GLU A 126 -13.31 -6.95 11.12
N PHE A 127 -12.14 -6.63 11.66
CA PHE A 127 -11.63 -7.28 12.87
C PHE A 127 -12.51 -6.96 14.08
N ILE A 128 -12.89 -5.70 14.30
CA ILE A 128 -13.80 -5.29 15.38
C ILE A 128 -15.15 -5.98 15.21
N ASN A 129 -15.73 -5.96 14.01
CA ASN A 129 -17.01 -6.61 13.74
C ASN A 129 -16.97 -8.12 14.01
N LYS A 130 -15.87 -8.77 13.64
CA LYS A 130 -15.69 -10.21 13.88
C LYS A 130 -15.58 -10.55 15.37
N HIS A 131 -14.99 -9.66 16.16
CA HIS A 131 -14.67 -9.91 17.59
C HIS A 131 -15.45 -9.01 18.55
N HIS A 132 -16.56 -8.41 18.10
CA HIS A 132 -17.32 -7.43 18.91
C HIS A 132 -17.83 -7.98 20.25
N ASN A 133 -18.02 -9.28 20.36
CA ASN A 133 -18.46 -9.95 21.60
C ASN A 133 -17.29 -10.46 22.48
N ASP A 134 -16.03 -10.27 22.03
CA ASP A 134 -14.86 -10.73 22.79
C ASP A 134 -14.12 -9.54 23.41
N SER A 135 -14.46 -9.28 24.67
CA SER A 135 -13.90 -8.18 25.46
C SER A 135 -12.38 -8.30 25.64
N ALA A 136 -11.83 -9.52 25.74
CA ALA A 136 -10.39 -9.73 25.90
C ALA A 136 -9.63 -9.39 24.62
N ILE A 137 -10.10 -9.83 23.47
CA ILE A 137 -9.51 -9.50 22.17
C ILE A 137 -9.58 -8.00 21.90
N LEU A 138 -10.73 -7.35 22.21
CA LEU A 138 -10.86 -5.90 22.01
C LEU A 138 -9.98 -5.09 22.97
N THR A 139 -9.77 -5.57 24.20
CA THR A 139 -8.85 -4.94 25.15
C THR A 139 -7.40 -5.04 24.68
N ASN A 140 -6.98 -6.19 24.16
CA ASN A 140 -5.66 -6.35 23.56
C ASN A 140 -5.47 -5.43 22.35
N LEU A 141 -6.44 -5.37 21.46
CA LEU A 141 -6.44 -4.46 20.31
C LEU A 141 -6.27 -3.00 20.74
N LYS A 142 -7.03 -2.56 21.76
CA LYS A 142 -6.91 -1.21 22.32
C LYS A 142 -5.48 -0.91 22.81
N ASN A 143 -4.86 -1.87 23.50
CA ASN A 143 -3.50 -1.72 24.01
C ASN A 143 -2.49 -1.66 22.87
N GLU A 144 -2.62 -2.51 21.84
CA GLU A 144 -1.77 -2.46 20.65
C GLU A 144 -1.86 -1.12 19.91
N ILE A 145 -3.08 -0.57 19.74
CA ILE A 145 -3.28 0.75 19.13
C ILE A 145 -2.62 1.85 19.96
N ARG A 146 -2.73 1.81 21.29
CA ARG A 146 -2.08 2.79 22.17
C ARG A 146 -0.55 2.72 22.08
N ASN A 147 -0.01 1.51 22.08
CA ASN A 147 1.44 1.30 21.93
C ASN A 147 1.94 1.82 20.58
N LEU A 148 1.18 1.57 19.52
CA LEU A 148 1.47 2.11 18.20
C LEU A 148 1.45 3.64 18.19
N GLN A 149 0.43 4.26 18.81
CA GLN A 149 0.34 5.72 18.90
C GLN A 149 1.52 6.32 19.66
N SER A 150 1.89 5.73 20.80
CA SER A 150 3.06 6.16 21.57
C SER A 150 4.34 6.04 20.75
N TYR A 151 4.53 4.91 20.07
CA TYR A 151 5.69 4.70 19.20
C TYR A 151 5.78 5.73 18.07
N LEU A 152 4.66 6.01 17.38
CA LEU A 152 4.62 7.02 16.31
C LEU A 152 4.92 8.41 16.83
N TYR A 153 4.38 8.75 18.02
CA TYR A 153 4.63 10.03 18.67
C TYR A 153 6.11 10.21 19.05
N ASP A 154 6.71 9.20 19.68
CA ASP A 154 8.12 9.21 20.09
C ASP A 154 9.08 9.34 18.90
N LYS A 155 8.69 8.75 17.75
CA LYS A 155 9.44 8.85 16.48
C LYS A 155 9.08 10.09 15.66
N GLN A 156 8.21 10.96 16.14
CA GLN A 156 7.71 12.17 15.45
C GLN A 156 7.09 11.87 14.07
N ILE A 157 6.42 10.72 13.98
CA ILE A 157 5.75 10.29 12.75
C ILE A 157 4.27 10.62 12.83
N ALA A 158 3.82 11.55 12.00
CA ALA A 158 2.40 11.84 11.84
C ALA A 158 1.76 10.85 10.85
N HIS A 159 0.84 10.02 11.31
CA HIS A 159 0.02 9.19 10.45
C HIS A 159 -1.21 9.98 10.02
N GLY A 160 -1.13 10.65 8.86
CA GLY A 160 -2.17 11.58 8.37
C GLY A 160 -3.53 10.95 8.04
N HIS A 161 -3.69 9.63 8.15
CA HIS A 161 -4.93 8.93 7.81
C HIS A 161 -5.09 7.68 8.66
N SER A 162 -5.59 7.84 9.87
CA SER A 162 -6.09 6.72 10.69
C SER A 162 -7.48 6.28 10.21
N GLN A 163 -7.63 6.02 8.90
CA GLN A 163 -8.87 5.45 8.41
C GLN A 163 -8.97 3.98 8.81
N LEU A 164 -10.15 3.58 9.29
CA LEU A 164 -10.53 2.21 9.68
C LEU A 164 -10.40 1.14 8.56
N TYR A 165 -9.86 1.52 7.40
CA TYR A 165 -9.78 0.72 6.18
C TYR A 165 -8.38 0.18 5.84
N GLY A 166 -7.37 0.44 6.67
CA GLY A 166 -6.06 -0.20 6.51
C GLY A 166 -6.09 -1.65 6.99
N ALA A 167 -5.39 -2.56 6.30
CA ALA A 167 -5.25 -3.93 6.77
C ALA A 167 -4.49 -3.94 8.10
N PHE A 168 -5.14 -4.44 9.16
CA PHE A 168 -4.53 -4.61 10.47
C PHE A 168 -3.75 -5.92 10.50
N ARG A 169 -2.44 -5.84 10.76
CA ARG A 169 -1.62 -7.00 11.06
C ARG A 169 -1.44 -7.04 12.58
N PRO A 170 -2.01 -8.02 13.29
CA PRO A 170 -1.69 -8.16 14.70
C PRO A 170 -0.18 -8.34 14.84
N ILE A 171 0.45 -7.53 15.67
CA ILE A 171 1.88 -7.61 15.96
C ILE A 171 2.12 -8.97 16.61
N LYS A 172 2.84 -9.86 15.93
CA LYS A 172 3.09 -11.24 16.37
C LYS A 172 4.03 -11.37 17.58
N ARG A 173 4.46 -10.26 18.20
CA ARG A 173 5.29 -10.30 19.42
C ARG A 173 4.80 -9.27 20.41
N PRO A 174 4.61 -9.65 21.68
CA PRO A 174 4.52 -8.66 22.73
C PRO A 174 5.82 -7.85 22.71
N LEU A 175 5.71 -6.54 22.66
CA LEU A 175 6.82 -5.68 23.00
C LEU A 175 7.12 -5.93 24.48
N ILE A 176 8.25 -6.60 24.77
CA ILE A 176 8.79 -6.76 26.11
C ILE A 176 9.35 -5.41 26.54
#